data_b9de4d63b7e5fca56a904fd93dc6445a
#
_entry.id   b9de4d63b7e5fca56a904fd93dc6445a
#
_cell.length_a   1.000
_cell.length_b   1.000
_cell.length_c   1.000
_cell.angle_alpha   90.00
_cell.angle_beta   90.00
_cell.angle_gamma   90.00
#
_symmetry.space_group_name_H-M   'P 1'
#
loop_
_entity.id
_entity.type
_entity.pdbx_description
1 polymer ?
#
loop_
_entity_poly.entity_id
_entity_poly.type
_entity_poly.pdbx_seq_one_letter_code
_entity_poly.pdbx_strand_id
1 'polypeptide(L)'
;MENKNKKVIIGIVAKHINNNQSKINSLIRDEVKQAIFDNGGIAIGILSPNDEILYSGNDWKDYEDKIRKEEIIDELNLCDGIILQGGITCEAYESWIAKYCYDNNIPILGICAGQNAIARGLGGTTFKISNPEKHDRSFDEYVHSIKIDKESKFYEIIKKEEIMVNSRHKNSIKDCPNLNKVAFCEDGYPDVIEDSKKNFYIGVRFHPESLYKKDENMNN
;
A
#
# COMPACT_ATOMS: atom_id res chain seq x y z
N MET A 1 -0.01 38.57 -7.30
CA MET A 1 0.33 37.46 -6.38
C MET A 1 0.29 36.20 -7.23
N GLU A 2 1.46 35.64 -7.51
CA GLU A 2 1.56 34.39 -8.26
C GLU A 2 0.80 33.29 -7.51
N ASN A 3 -0.10 32.61 -8.22
CA ASN A 3 -0.79 31.44 -7.74
C ASN A 3 0.28 30.36 -7.51
N LYS A 4 0.87 30.30 -6.31
CA LYS A 4 1.74 29.18 -5.94
C LYS A 4 0.85 27.94 -6.01
N ASN A 5 1.05 27.09 -7.02
CA ASN A 5 0.37 25.82 -7.12
C ASN A 5 0.44 25.14 -5.76
N LYS A 6 -0.73 24.87 -5.16
CA LYS A 6 -0.83 24.16 -3.88
C LYS A 6 -0.10 22.83 -4.05
N LYS A 7 0.92 22.57 -3.25
CA LYS A 7 1.60 21.28 -3.26
C LYS A 7 0.67 20.17 -2.77
N VAL A 8 0.75 19.03 -3.40
CA VAL A 8 0.01 17.82 -2.98
C VAL A 8 0.59 17.30 -1.67
N ILE A 9 -0.27 17.01 -0.72
CA ILE A 9 0.09 16.46 0.59
C ILE A 9 -0.24 14.97 0.62
N ILE A 10 0.78 14.13 0.83
CA ILE A 10 0.63 12.68 0.90
C ILE A 10 0.89 12.20 2.32
N GLY A 11 -0.12 11.54 2.91
CA GLY A 11 0.00 10.87 4.20
C GLY A 11 0.64 9.50 4.04
N ILE A 12 1.72 9.24 4.78
CA ILE A 12 2.35 7.91 4.85
C ILE A 12 1.96 7.28 6.17
N VAL A 13 1.20 6.20 6.11
CA VAL A 13 0.77 5.49 7.31
C VAL A 13 1.97 4.75 7.90
N ALA A 14 2.32 5.11 9.14
CA ALA A 14 3.46 4.53 9.85
C ALA A 14 3.19 3.07 10.21
N LYS A 15 4.24 2.26 10.22
CA LYS A 15 4.23 0.89 10.75
C LYS A 15 4.70 0.88 12.19
N HIS A 16 4.02 0.11 13.04
CA HIS A 16 4.57 -0.20 14.34
C HIS A 16 5.66 -1.27 14.23
N ILE A 17 6.75 -1.02 14.89
CA ILE A 17 7.80 -2.01 15.12
C ILE A 17 8.06 -2.15 16.63
N ASN A 18 8.11 -3.39 17.09
CA ASN A 18 8.52 -3.67 18.47
C ASN A 18 10.04 -3.83 18.47
N ASN A 19 10.72 -3.00 19.22
CA ASN A 19 12.15 -3.21 19.45
C ASN A 19 12.37 -4.20 20.61
N ASN A 20 13.58 -4.78 20.68
CA ASN A 20 13.94 -5.76 21.70
C ASN A 20 13.86 -5.23 23.16
N GLN A 21 13.46 -3.98 23.35
CA GLN A 21 13.28 -3.33 24.65
C GLN A 21 11.81 -3.20 25.07
N SER A 22 10.91 -3.94 24.40
CA SER A 22 9.46 -3.90 24.64
C SER A 22 8.82 -2.52 24.40
N LYS A 23 9.46 -1.71 23.55
CA LYS A 23 8.92 -0.41 23.14
C LYS A 23 8.42 -0.47 21.72
N ILE A 24 7.25 0.11 21.49
CA ILE A 24 6.69 0.30 20.16
C ILE A 24 7.26 1.58 19.58
N ASN A 25 7.75 1.50 18.34
CA ASN A 25 8.21 2.65 17.58
C ASN A 25 7.35 2.74 16.29
N SER A 26 7.09 3.94 15.86
CA SER A 26 6.50 4.20 14.54
C SER A 26 7.61 4.35 13.51
N LEU A 27 7.48 3.67 12.37
CA LEU A 27 8.46 3.67 11.29
C LEU A 27 7.81 4.14 9.99
N ILE A 28 8.48 5.07 9.34
CA ILE A 28 8.20 5.47 7.96
C ILE A 28 9.46 5.18 7.13
N ARG A 29 9.28 4.48 6.00
CA ARG A 29 10.38 4.18 5.09
C ARG A 29 10.86 5.43 4.38
N ASP A 30 12.16 5.62 4.38
CA ASP A 30 12.79 6.82 3.79
C ASP A 30 12.59 6.88 2.28
N GLU A 31 12.61 5.75 1.60
CA GLU A 31 12.40 5.64 0.16
C GLU A 31 11.01 6.14 -0.26
N VAL A 32 9.97 5.81 0.50
CA VAL A 32 8.60 6.29 0.25
C VAL A 32 8.52 7.81 0.41
N LYS A 33 9.06 8.32 1.50
CA LYS A 33 9.13 9.77 1.77
C LYS A 33 9.89 10.50 0.67
N GLN A 34 11.05 9.95 0.25
CA GLN A 34 11.90 10.57 -0.75
C GLN A 34 11.21 10.65 -2.12
N ALA A 35 10.49 9.58 -2.51
CA ALA A 35 9.73 9.58 -3.77
C ALA A 35 8.70 10.72 -3.81
N ILE A 36 8.02 11.02 -2.69
CA ILE A 36 7.07 12.13 -2.61
C ILE A 36 7.78 13.48 -2.77
N PHE A 37 8.89 13.69 -2.07
CA PHE A 37 9.64 14.96 -2.14
C PHE A 37 10.21 15.22 -3.53
N ASP A 38 10.78 14.20 -4.16
CA ASP A 38 11.38 14.32 -5.48
C ASP A 38 10.33 14.62 -6.57
N ASN A 39 9.08 14.25 -6.35
CA ASN A 39 7.94 14.61 -7.20
C ASN A 39 7.23 15.90 -6.77
N GLY A 40 7.85 16.70 -5.89
CA GLY A 40 7.36 18.03 -5.50
C GLY A 40 6.23 18.02 -4.47
N GLY A 41 5.85 16.87 -3.94
CA GLY A 41 4.84 16.72 -2.88
C GLY A 41 5.34 17.08 -1.49
N ILE A 42 4.45 17.02 -0.53
CA ILE A 42 4.72 17.12 0.90
C ILE A 42 4.39 15.76 1.52
N ALA A 43 5.33 15.16 2.24
CA ALA A 43 5.11 13.93 2.98
C ALA A 43 4.74 14.23 4.44
N ILE A 44 3.65 13.65 4.93
CA ILE A 44 3.22 13.71 6.32
C ILE A 44 3.13 12.28 6.87
N GLY A 45 3.64 12.04 8.07
CA GLY A 45 3.46 10.76 8.75
C GLY A 45 2.07 10.70 9.40
N ILE A 46 1.30 9.66 9.08
CA ILE A 46 0.06 9.30 9.79
C ILE A 46 0.43 8.29 10.86
N LEU A 47 0.28 8.70 12.12
CA LEU A 47 0.67 7.88 13.25
C LEU A 47 -0.54 7.12 13.79
N SER A 48 -0.34 5.86 14.17
CA SER A 48 -1.39 5.15 14.90
C SER A 48 -1.56 5.78 16.29
N PRO A 49 -2.77 6.18 16.66
CA PRO A 49 -3.06 6.71 17.99
C PRO A 49 -3.12 5.60 19.06
N ASN A 50 -3.05 4.34 18.65
CA ASN A 50 -3.07 3.21 19.57
C ASN A 50 -1.70 2.99 20.20
N ASP A 51 -1.67 2.65 21.48
CA ASP A 51 -0.49 2.32 22.26
C ASP A 51 -0.13 0.83 22.23
N GLU A 52 -0.91 0.03 21.54
CA GLU A 52 -0.69 -1.40 21.28
C GLU A 52 -0.77 -1.73 19.80
N ILE A 53 -0.08 -2.80 19.38
CA ILE A 53 -0.11 -3.30 18.02
C ILE A 53 -1.30 -4.24 17.85
N LEU A 54 -2.28 -3.83 17.06
CA LEU A 54 -3.48 -4.61 16.76
C LEU A 54 -3.29 -5.37 15.43
N TYR A 55 -2.80 -6.59 15.50
CA TYR A 55 -2.64 -7.43 14.31
C TYR A 55 -3.97 -7.99 13.84
N SER A 56 -4.35 -7.64 12.63
CA SER A 56 -5.70 -7.91 12.12
C SER A 56 -5.83 -9.24 11.38
N GLY A 57 -5.01 -10.21 11.47
CA GLY A 57 -5.26 -11.44 10.71
C GLY A 57 -5.94 -11.17 9.34
N ASN A 58 -7.07 -11.83 9.07
CA ASN A 58 -7.91 -11.55 7.89
C ASN A 58 -9.13 -10.68 8.21
N ASP A 59 -9.53 -10.54 9.46
CA ASP A 59 -10.67 -9.71 9.86
C ASP A 59 -10.23 -8.63 10.86
N TRP A 60 -10.09 -7.40 10.36
CA TRP A 60 -9.75 -6.26 11.19
C TRP A 60 -10.92 -5.79 12.06
N LYS A 61 -12.15 -6.19 11.74
CA LYS A 61 -13.35 -5.79 12.47
C LYS A 61 -13.37 -6.33 13.90
N ASP A 62 -12.67 -7.41 14.18
CA ASP A 62 -12.48 -7.91 15.55
C ASP A 62 -11.80 -6.87 16.47
N TYR A 63 -11.16 -5.86 15.88
CA TYR A 63 -10.47 -4.79 16.59
C TYR A 63 -11.09 -3.42 16.36
N GLU A 64 -12.22 -3.35 15.67
CA GLU A 64 -12.82 -2.07 15.23
C GLU A 64 -13.09 -1.11 16.38
N ASP A 65 -13.58 -1.61 17.51
CA ASP A 65 -13.89 -0.82 18.69
C ASP A 65 -12.64 -0.32 19.43
N LYS A 66 -11.47 -0.90 19.13
CA LYS A 66 -10.19 -0.50 19.71
C LYS A 66 -9.47 0.57 18.88
N ILE A 67 -9.88 0.78 17.63
CA ILE A 67 -9.25 1.76 16.74
C ILE A 67 -9.75 3.16 17.13
N ARG A 68 -8.83 4.03 17.48
CA ARG A 68 -9.12 5.45 17.78
C ARG A 68 -9.31 6.22 16.47
N LYS A 69 -10.52 6.14 15.92
CA LYS A 69 -10.86 6.57 14.56
C LYS A 69 -10.81 8.09 14.38
N GLU A 70 -11.28 8.84 15.38
CA GLU A 70 -11.40 10.30 15.28
C GLU A 70 -10.04 10.96 15.06
N GLU A 71 -9.02 10.54 15.82
CA GLU A 71 -7.67 11.06 15.70
C GLU A 71 -7.05 10.73 14.32
N ILE A 72 -7.32 9.54 13.79
CA ILE A 72 -6.84 9.16 12.45
C ILE A 72 -7.54 9.98 11.37
N ILE A 73 -8.86 10.22 11.50
CA ILE A 73 -9.63 11.02 10.54
C ILE A 73 -9.07 12.43 10.43
N ASP A 74 -8.74 13.05 11.56
CA ASP A 74 -8.17 14.40 11.57
C ASP A 74 -6.83 14.45 10.79
N GLU A 75 -5.97 13.45 10.96
CA GLU A 75 -4.72 13.33 10.19
C GLU A 75 -4.98 13.09 8.69
N LEU A 76 -5.92 12.19 8.34
CA LEU A 76 -6.26 11.89 6.95
C LEU A 76 -6.83 13.11 6.22
N ASN A 77 -7.60 13.94 6.90
CA ASN A 77 -8.20 15.15 6.34
C ASN A 77 -7.17 16.24 5.97
N LEU A 78 -5.92 16.12 6.43
CA LEU A 78 -4.83 17.00 6.04
C LEU A 78 -4.22 16.59 4.67
N CYS A 79 -4.54 15.40 4.16
CA CYS A 79 -3.86 14.79 3.03
C CYS A 79 -4.71 14.80 1.76
N ASP A 80 -4.07 15.00 0.62
CA ASP A 80 -4.69 14.85 -0.70
C ASP A 80 -4.66 13.38 -1.19
N GLY A 81 -3.86 12.51 -0.55
CA GLY A 81 -3.77 11.08 -0.81
C GLY A 81 -2.98 10.34 0.27
N ILE A 82 -3.14 9.02 0.32
CA ILE A 82 -2.60 8.17 1.38
C ILE A 82 -1.72 7.05 0.80
N ILE A 83 -0.62 6.74 1.47
CA ILE A 83 0.21 5.55 1.19
C ILE A 83 0.19 4.62 2.41
N LEU A 84 -0.27 3.40 2.20
CA LEU A 84 -0.07 2.27 3.10
C LEU A 84 1.22 1.57 2.70
N GLN A 85 2.29 1.80 3.43
CA GLN A 85 3.61 1.28 3.10
C GLN A 85 3.77 -0.21 3.37
N GLY A 86 4.79 -0.82 2.76
CA GLY A 86 5.17 -2.21 2.99
C GLY A 86 5.63 -2.48 4.42
N GLY A 87 5.53 -3.72 4.87
CA GLY A 87 5.93 -4.15 6.20
C GLY A 87 5.75 -5.64 6.44
N ILE A 88 6.16 -6.12 7.61
CA ILE A 88 6.06 -7.54 7.97
C ILE A 88 4.62 -7.93 8.26
N THR A 89 3.84 -7.02 8.81
CA THR A 89 2.47 -7.25 9.28
C THR A 89 1.51 -6.21 8.70
N CYS A 90 0.22 -6.53 8.77
CA CYS A 90 -0.85 -5.61 8.51
C CYS A 90 -1.62 -5.41 9.83
N GLU A 91 -1.76 -4.19 10.27
CA GLU A 91 -2.47 -3.84 11.48
C GLU A 91 -3.94 -3.50 11.18
N ALA A 92 -4.79 -3.61 12.20
CA ALA A 92 -6.22 -3.38 12.04
C ALA A 92 -6.53 -1.96 11.57
N TYR A 93 -5.84 -0.96 12.12
CA TYR A 93 -6.05 0.45 11.75
C TYR A 93 -5.71 0.73 10.28
N GLU A 94 -4.72 0.04 9.69
CA GLU A 94 -4.39 0.20 8.27
C GLU A 94 -5.53 -0.30 7.37
N SER A 95 -6.14 -1.44 7.71
CA SER A 95 -7.30 -1.97 6.99
C SER A 95 -8.52 -1.06 7.15
N TRP A 96 -8.69 -0.47 8.33
CA TRP A 96 -9.73 0.52 8.56
C TRP A 96 -9.48 1.81 7.75
N ILE A 97 -8.24 2.32 7.70
CA ILE A 97 -7.87 3.47 6.86
C ILE A 97 -8.19 3.17 5.39
N ALA A 98 -7.85 1.97 4.91
CA ALA A 98 -8.18 1.56 3.54
C ALA A 98 -9.69 1.62 3.28
N LYS A 99 -10.51 1.09 4.22
CA LYS A 99 -11.97 1.18 4.12
C LYS A 99 -12.47 2.62 4.14
N TYR A 100 -11.96 3.44 5.03
CA TYR A 100 -12.32 4.85 5.13
C TYR A 100 -11.98 5.61 3.84
N CYS A 101 -10.79 5.41 3.29
CA CYS A 101 -10.40 6.00 2.00
C CYS A 101 -11.31 5.53 0.86
N TYR A 102 -11.72 4.26 0.85
CA TYR A 102 -12.65 3.74 -0.14
C TYR A 102 -14.00 4.43 -0.07
N ASP A 103 -14.59 4.54 1.13
CA ASP A 103 -15.91 5.12 1.34
C ASP A 103 -15.94 6.62 1.00
N ASN A 104 -14.85 7.32 1.28
CA ASN A 104 -14.74 8.78 1.07
C ASN A 104 -14.03 9.17 -0.24
N ASN A 105 -13.72 8.19 -1.11
CA ASN A 105 -13.03 8.41 -2.38
C ASN A 105 -11.69 9.15 -2.25
N ILE A 106 -10.97 8.90 -1.16
CA ILE A 106 -9.63 9.44 -0.92
C ILE A 106 -8.62 8.60 -1.71
N PRO A 107 -7.74 9.21 -2.51
CA PRO A 107 -6.69 8.49 -3.23
C PRO A 107 -5.81 7.66 -2.30
N ILE A 108 -5.56 6.40 -2.63
CA ILE A 108 -4.74 5.52 -1.81
C ILE A 108 -3.88 4.57 -2.64
N LEU A 109 -2.61 4.44 -2.25
CA LEU A 109 -1.68 3.43 -2.74
C LEU A 109 -1.31 2.47 -1.61
N GLY A 110 -1.50 1.17 -1.81
CA GLY A 110 -1.02 0.15 -0.88
C GLY A 110 0.18 -0.61 -1.45
N ILE A 111 1.29 -0.63 -0.74
CA ILE A 111 2.54 -1.29 -1.15
C ILE A 111 2.72 -2.57 -0.33
N CYS A 112 2.87 -3.72 -0.95
CA CYS A 112 3.14 -5.03 -0.33
C CYS A 112 2.13 -5.36 0.81
N ALA A 113 2.50 -5.18 2.08
CA ALA A 113 1.56 -5.31 3.21
C ALA A 113 0.39 -4.32 3.12
N GLY A 114 0.60 -3.13 2.55
CA GLY A 114 -0.46 -2.15 2.27
C GLY A 114 -1.48 -2.65 1.26
N GLN A 115 -1.08 -3.46 0.26
CA GLN A 115 -2.02 -4.14 -0.62
C GLN A 115 -2.92 -5.11 0.17
N ASN A 116 -2.36 -5.83 1.16
CA ASN A 116 -3.16 -6.68 2.04
C ASN A 116 -4.17 -5.85 2.85
N ALA A 117 -3.75 -4.70 3.36
CA ALA A 117 -4.62 -3.80 4.11
C ALA A 117 -5.79 -3.30 3.23
N ILE A 118 -5.52 -2.92 1.99
CA ILE A 118 -6.53 -2.54 0.99
C ILE A 118 -7.55 -3.67 0.78
N ALA A 119 -7.10 -4.89 0.51
CA ALA A 119 -8.00 -6.02 0.31
C ALA A 119 -8.83 -6.32 1.56
N ARG A 120 -8.18 -6.40 2.73
CA ARG A 120 -8.84 -6.70 4.01
C ARG A 120 -9.80 -5.62 4.45
N GLY A 121 -9.50 -4.35 4.20
CA GLY A 121 -10.39 -3.23 4.47
C GLY A 121 -11.76 -3.40 3.82
N LEU A 122 -11.80 -4.02 2.65
CA LEU A 122 -13.02 -4.30 1.90
C LEU A 122 -13.56 -5.73 2.08
N GLY A 123 -13.11 -6.44 3.12
CA GLY A 123 -13.58 -7.79 3.44
C GLY A 123 -12.87 -8.90 2.64
N GLY A 124 -11.79 -8.57 1.96
CA GLY A 124 -10.95 -9.54 1.27
C GLY A 124 -10.06 -10.36 2.20
N THR A 125 -9.48 -11.42 1.67
CA THR A 125 -8.63 -12.33 2.42
C THR A 125 -7.30 -12.57 1.72
N THR A 126 -6.32 -13.02 2.50
CA THR A 126 -4.98 -13.37 2.02
C THR A 126 -4.68 -14.83 2.35
N PHE A 127 -3.75 -15.42 1.62
CA PHE A 127 -3.26 -16.77 1.89
C PHE A 127 -1.74 -16.82 1.74
N LYS A 128 -1.13 -17.83 2.36
CA LYS A 128 0.29 -18.09 2.25
C LYS A 128 0.58 -18.80 0.92
N ILE A 129 1.49 -18.25 0.10
CA ILE A 129 1.84 -18.84 -1.19
C ILE A 129 2.62 -20.14 -0.99
N SER A 130 2.55 -21.05 -2.00
CA SER A 130 3.16 -22.36 -1.91
C SER A 130 4.67 -22.38 -2.21
N ASN A 131 5.16 -21.35 -2.90
CA ASN A 131 6.54 -21.21 -3.38
C ASN A 131 7.18 -19.86 -2.95
N PRO A 132 7.24 -19.58 -1.64
CA PRO A 132 7.71 -18.28 -1.15
C PRO A 132 9.17 -17.98 -1.53
N GLU A 133 9.99 -19.00 -1.79
CA GLU A 133 11.38 -18.84 -2.19
C GLU A 133 11.56 -18.17 -3.55
N LYS A 134 10.53 -18.18 -4.40
CA LYS A 134 10.52 -17.46 -5.67
C LYS A 134 10.15 -16.00 -5.52
N HIS A 135 9.43 -15.65 -4.46
CA HIS A 135 8.81 -14.32 -4.25
C HIS A 135 9.40 -13.55 -3.07
N ASP A 136 9.97 -14.22 -2.06
CA ASP A 136 10.61 -13.57 -0.91
C ASP A 136 12.12 -13.43 -1.17
N ARG A 137 12.51 -12.54 -2.10
CA ARG A 137 13.89 -12.45 -2.57
C ARG A 137 14.54 -11.10 -2.35
N SER A 138 14.13 -10.07 -3.08
CA SER A 138 14.86 -8.80 -3.09
C SER A 138 13.94 -7.59 -3.21
N PHE A 139 14.34 -6.50 -2.57
CA PHE A 139 13.77 -5.17 -2.79
C PHE A 139 14.48 -4.43 -3.94
N ASP A 140 15.76 -4.68 -4.12
CA ASP A 140 16.65 -3.88 -4.95
C ASP A 140 16.89 -4.44 -6.35
N GLU A 141 16.41 -5.66 -6.61
CA GLU A 141 16.60 -6.39 -7.87
C GLU A 141 15.27 -6.86 -8.43
N TYR A 142 15.20 -7.00 -9.74
CA TYR A 142 14.07 -7.65 -10.40
C TYR A 142 14.00 -9.12 -10.04
N VAL A 143 12.79 -9.61 -9.80
CA VAL A 143 12.53 -10.99 -9.38
C VAL A 143 11.68 -11.73 -10.40
N HIS A 144 10.60 -11.13 -10.88
CA HIS A 144 9.71 -11.72 -11.86
C HIS A 144 9.03 -10.66 -12.72
N SER A 145 8.46 -11.07 -13.85
CA SER A 145 7.58 -10.20 -14.63
C SER A 145 6.14 -10.27 -14.14
N ILE A 146 5.39 -9.22 -14.41
CA ILE A 146 3.95 -9.17 -14.25
C ILE A 146 3.28 -8.76 -15.54
N LYS A 147 2.21 -9.46 -15.93
CA LYS A 147 1.37 -9.11 -17.08
C LYS A 147 0.19 -8.28 -16.63
N ILE A 148 -0.04 -7.17 -17.30
CA ILE A 148 -0.97 -6.10 -16.91
C ILE A 148 -2.16 -6.11 -17.86
N ASP A 149 -3.36 -6.04 -17.31
CA ASP A 149 -4.60 -5.86 -18.07
C ASP A 149 -4.64 -4.47 -18.70
N LYS A 150 -4.81 -4.42 -20.03
CA LYS A 150 -4.84 -3.17 -20.82
C LYS A 150 -6.02 -2.24 -20.49
N GLU A 151 -7.09 -2.78 -19.92
CA GLU A 151 -8.28 -2.01 -19.55
C GLU A 151 -8.19 -1.45 -18.13
N SER A 152 -7.08 -1.71 -17.43
CA SER A 152 -6.87 -1.26 -16.07
C SER A 152 -6.38 0.20 -15.98
N LYS A 153 -6.71 0.87 -14.88
CA LYS A 153 -6.12 2.16 -14.53
C LYS A 153 -4.61 2.06 -14.30
N PHE A 154 -4.14 0.94 -13.76
CA PHE A 154 -2.72 0.68 -13.61
C PHE A 154 -2.00 0.66 -14.97
N TYR A 155 -2.62 0.07 -16.01
CA TYR A 155 -2.07 0.14 -17.37
C TYR A 155 -2.01 1.58 -17.91
N GLU A 156 -3.03 2.39 -17.63
CA GLU A 156 -3.02 3.81 -18.05
C GLU A 156 -1.83 4.59 -17.48
N ILE A 157 -1.34 4.19 -16.29
CA ILE A 157 -0.18 4.78 -15.63
C ILE A 157 1.13 4.26 -16.24
N ILE A 158 1.27 2.93 -16.30
CA ILE A 158 2.51 2.26 -16.71
C ILE A 158 2.70 2.25 -18.24
N LYS A 159 1.60 2.14 -19.02
CA LYS A 159 1.57 2.07 -20.49
C LYS A 159 2.42 0.93 -21.09
N LYS A 160 2.56 -0.16 -20.37
CA LYS A 160 3.25 -1.38 -20.77
C LYS A 160 2.41 -2.59 -20.38
N GLU A 161 2.40 -3.61 -21.25
CA GLU A 161 1.64 -4.87 -21.01
C GLU A 161 2.36 -5.81 -20.06
N GLU A 162 3.67 -5.63 -19.93
CA GLU A 162 4.51 -6.44 -19.05
C GLU A 162 5.67 -5.60 -18.52
N ILE A 163 5.96 -5.74 -17.24
CA ILE A 163 7.11 -5.12 -16.58
C ILE A 163 7.78 -6.11 -15.64
N MET A 164 9.07 -5.93 -15.41
CA MET A 164 9.81 -6.63 -14.35
C MET A 164 9.62 -5.89 -13.03
N VAL A 165 9.44 -6.65 -11.94
CA VAL A 165 9.26 -6.09 -10.59
C VAL A 165 10.18 -6.80 -9.59
N ASN A 166 10.49 -6.12 -8.49
CA ASN A 166 11.06 -6.74 -7.30
C ASN A 166 9.99 -7.50 -6.53
N SER A 167 10.40 -8.37 -5.61
CA SER A 167 9.44 -9.14 -4.84
C SER A 167 10.01 -9.59 -3.51
N ARG A 168 9.26 -9.31 -2.43
CA ARG A 168 9.58 -9.78 -1.10
C ARG A 168 8.32 -10.06 -0.29
N HIS A 169 7.61 -11.12 -0.66
CA HIS A 169 6.37 -11.50 0.01
C HIS A 169 6.21 -13.02 0.14
N LYS A 170 5.45 -13.41 1.17
CA LYS A 170 5.07 -14.81 1.47
C LYS A 170 3.58 -15.05 1.39
N ASN A 171 2.81 -13.99 1.14
CA ASN A 171 1.36 -14.04 1.07
C ASN A 171 0.88 -13.40 -0.23
N SER A 172 -0.29 -13.83 -0.69
CA SER A 172 -0.99 -13.25 -1.83
C SER A 172 -2.46 -13.00 -1.49
N ILE A 173 -3.15 -12.25 -2.35
CA ILE A 173 -4.58 -11.96 -2.22
C ILE A 173 -5.37 -13.17 -2.70
N LYS A 174 -6.23 -13.72 -1.83
CA LYS A 174 -7.20 -14.74 -2.18
C LYS A 174 -8.47 -14.10 -2.75
N ASP A 175 -9.12 -13.29 -1.94
CA ASP A 175 -10.35 -12.59 -2.28
C ASP A 175 -10.17 -11.09 -2.08
N CYS A 176 -10.76 -10.28 -2.95
CA CYS A 176 -10.74 -8.82 -2.85
C CYS A 176 -12.08 -8.24 -3.36
N PRO A 177 -13.15 -8.32 -2.55
CA PRO A 177 -14.45 -7.77 -2.92
C PRO A 177 -14.34 -6.31 -3.36
N ASN A 178 -15.09 -5.94 -4.41
CA ASN A 178 -15.10 -4.61 -5.03
C ASN A 178 -13.79 -4.16 -5.69
N LEU A 179 -12.78 -5.03 -5.76
CA LEU A 179 -11.52 -4.75 -6.44
C LEU A 179 -11.28 -5.74 -7.56
N ASN A 180 -10.65 -5.27 -8.63
CA ASN A 180 -10.20 -6.08 -9.74
C ASN A 180 -8.73 -6.47 -9.54
N LYS A 181 -8.39 -7.71 -9.87
CA LYS A 181 -7.00 -8.17 -9.98
C LYS A 181 -6.56 -7.89 -11.41
N VAL A 182 -5.64 -6.97 -11.59
CA VAL A 182 -5.34 -6.40 -12.92
C VAL A 182 -3.91 -6.65 -13.40
N ALA A 183 -3.03 -7.20 -12.57
CA ALA A 183 -1.74 -7.70 -12.99
C ALA A 183 -1.36 -8.96 -12.24
N PHE A 184 -0.70 -9.89 -12.94
CA PHE A 184 -0.38 -11.21 -12.41
C PHE A 184 1.05 -11.60 -12.78
N CYS A 185 1.76 -12.23 -11.83
CA CYS A 185 3.02 -12.92 -12.12
C CYS A 185 2.77 -14.27 -12.83
N GLU A 186 3.84 -14.91 -13.28
CA GLU A 186 3.78 -16.22 -14.00
C GLU A 186 3.11 -17.32 -13.17
N ASP A 187 3.27 -17.32 -11.85
CA ASP A 187 2.65 -18.27 -10.94
C ASP A 187 1.14 -17.99 -10.69
N GLY A 188 0.58 -16.97 -11.36
CA GLY A 188 -0.84 -16.63 -11.29
C GLY A 188 -1.24 -15.86 -10.03
N TYR A 189 -0.30 -15.41 -9.22
CA TYR A 189 -0.61 -14.55 -8.07
C TYR A 189 -0.86 -13.11 -8.53
N PRO A 190 -1.88 -12.43 -7.98
CA PRO A 190 -2.14 -11.04 -8.31
C PRO A 190 -1.12 -10.11 -7.66
N ASP A 191 -0.40 -9.38 -8.49
CA ASP A 191 0.55 -8.35 -8.08
C ASP A 191 -0.06 -6.95 -8.01
N VAL A 192 -1.17 -6.72 -8.72
CA VAL A 192 -1.91 -5.46 -8.65
C VAL A 192 -3.39 -5.71 -8.48
N ILE A 193 -3.99 -4.95 -7.55
CA ILE A 193 -5.44 -4.86 -7.36
C ILE A 193 -5.87 -3.39 -7.43
N GLU A 194 -7.04 -3.12 -8.00
CA GLU A 194 -7.55 -1.74 -8.10
C GLU A 194 -9.08 -1.69 -8.12
N ASP A 195 -9.64 -0.50 -7.84
CA ASP A 195 -10.98 -0.13 -8.26
C ASP A 195 -10.90 1.04 -9.25
N SER A 196 -11.12 0.76 -10.53
CA SER A 196 -11.08 1.75 -11.61
C SER A 196 -12.17 2.82 -11.50
N LYS A 197 -13.23 2.59 -10.71
CA LYS A 197 -14.30 3.56 -10.47
C LYS A 197 -13.92 4.63 -9.45
N LYS A 198 -12.87 4.41 -8.68
CA LYS A 198 -12.33 5.37 -7.72
C LYS A 198 -11.33 6.31 -8.39
N ASN A 199 -11.08 7.48 -7.82
CA ASN A 199 -10.08 8.41 -8.34
C ASN A 199 -8.70 7.76 -8.45
N PHE A 200 -8.24 7.15 -7.37
CA PHE A 200 -7.01 6.38 -7.31
C PHE A 200 -7.11 5.41 -6.13
N TYR A 201 -7.34 4.12 -6.40
CA TYR A 201 -7.43 3.10 -5.36
C TYR A 201 -6.70 1.86 -5.86
N ILE A 202 -5.39 1.79 -5.57
CA ILE A 202 -4.48 0.79 -6.14
C ILE A 202 -3.66 0.14 -5.03
N GLY A 203 -3.52 -1.18 -5.10
CA GLY A 203 -2.59 -1.93 -4.27
C GLY A 203 -1.61 -2.71 -5.14
N VAL A 204 -0.31 -2.53 -4.90
CA VAL A 204 0.77 -3.25 -5.59
C VAL A 204 1.48 -4.21 -4.65
N ARG A 205 1.89 -5.39 -5.13
CA ARG A 205 2.58 -6.40 -4.34
C ARG A 205 4.08 -6.13 -4.22
N PHE A 206 4.66 -5.59 -5.26
CA PHE A 206 6.07 -5.22 -5.35
C PHE A 206 6.36 -3.91 -4.63
N HIS A 207 7.63 -3.52 -4.58
CA HIS A 207 8.14 -2.35 -3.89
C HIS A 207 8.67 -1.31 -4.90
N PRO A 208 7.81 -0.47 -5.51
CA PRO A 208 8.25 0.53 -6.47
C PRO A 208 9.20 1.55 -5.85
N GLU A 209 9.03 1.87 -4.56
CA GLU A 209 9.87 2.80 -3.82
C GLU A 209 11.34 2.39 -3.77
N SER A 210 11.64 1.09 -3.82
CA SER A 210 13.01 0.59 -3.78
C SER A 210 13.70 0.63 -5.15
N LEU A 211 12.94 0.61 -6.24
CA LEU A 211 13.42 0.74 -7.61
C LEU A 211 13.26 2.15 -8.17
N TYR A 212 12.64 3.04 -7.43
CA TYR A 212 12.52 4.45 -7.73
C TYR A 212 13.89 5.05 -8.07
N LYS A 213 13.99 5.82 -9.14
CA LYS A 213 15.23 6.34 -9.77
C LYS A 213 16.09 5.31 -10.53
N LYS A 214 15.84 4.01 -10.38
CA LYS A 214 16.56 2.97 -11.12
C LYS A 214 15.78 2.51 -12.35
N ASP A 215 14.47 2.66 -12.31
CA ASP A 215 13.53 2.18 -13.35
C ASP A 215 12.45 3.23 -13.62
N GLU A 216 12.32 3.63 -14.90
CA GLU A 216 11.30 4.60 -15.32
C GLU A 216 9.87 4.14 -15.02
N ASN A 217 9.58 2.81 -15.05
CA ASN A 217 8.25 2.28 -14.74
C ASN A 217 7.86 2.49 -13.28
N MET A 218 8.84 2.63 -12.39
CA MET A 218 8.63 2.83 -10.96
C MET A 218 8.56 4.32 -10.58
N ASN A 219 8.79 5.20 -11.56
CA ASN A 219 8.69 6.66 -11.38
C ASN A 219 7.31 7.20 -11.78
N ASN A 220 6.47 6.38 -12.40
CA ASN A 220 5.12 6.74 -12.82
C ASN A 220 4.14 6.43 -11.68
#